data_d606b3eb3683074e951e4b2acaeae28e
#
_entry.id   d606b3eb3683074e951e4b2acaeae28e
#
_cell.length_a   1.000
_cell.length_b   1.000
_cell.length_c   1.000
_cell.angle_alpha   90.00
_cell.angle_beta   90.00
_cell.angle_gamma   90.00
#
_symmetry.space_group_name_H-M   'P 1'
#
loop_
_entity.id
_entity.type
_entity.pdbx_description
1 polymer ?
#
loop_
_entity_poly.entity_id
_entity_poly.type
_entity_poly.pdbx_seq_one_letter_code
_entity_poly.pdbx_strand_id
1 'polypeptide(L)'
;DDANVNSSDPVSFTRAGRFTPDTNGYLRNDAGKYLSGWPVAADGTVPQNPSDLNALETINLSSIGGAAEATTIMGINANLQQSQAISADEATYDATASATNMSSGTVTPDFQRSIPFYDSVGGVRTLTISMLKSSTPNQWHAEVHMVPATDLTTGAGLVDGQMLTGTVAFDAQGRIDSANTTLPTQLDFLSSTNAAALGAT
;
A
#
# COMPACT_ATOMS: atom_id res chain seq x y z
N ASP A 1 0.25 -35.41 21.72
CA ASP A 1 0.61 -34.05 22.10
C ASP A 1 -0.12 -33.08 21.18
N ASP A 2 -0.69 -32.02 21.73
CA ASP A 2 -1.40 -30.95 21.06
C ASP A 2 -0.40 -29.84 20.70
N ALA A 3 -0.65 -29.08 19.59
CA ALA A 3 0.12 -27.92 19.22
C ALA A 3 -0.11 -26.71 20.14
N ASN A 4 -1.16 -26.74 20.98
CA ASN A 4 -1.43 -25.71 21.99
C ASN A 4 -0.68 -26.01 23.27
N VAL A 5 0.25 -25.12 23.66
CA VAL A 5 0.97 -25.23 24.94
C VAL A 5 0.11 -24.67 26.07
N ASN A 6 -0.17 -25.48 27.06
CA ASN A 6 -0.82 -25.05 28.29
C ASN A 6 0.21 -25.02 29.44
N SER A 7 -0.02 -24.19 30.44
CA SER A 7 0.86 -24.04 31.61
C SER A 7 1.08 -25.34 32.41
N SER A 8 0.27 -26.37 32.14
CA SER A 8 0.39 -27.71 32.75
C SER A 8 1.15 -28.70 31.89
N ASP A 9 1.53 -28.34 30.66
CA ASP A 9 2.23 -29.26 29.75
C ASP A 9 3.71 -29.41 30.16
N PRO A 10 4.25 -30.63 30.17
CA PRO A 10 5.65 -30.86 30.57
C PRO A 10 6.59 -30.32 29.48
N VAL A 11 7.37 -29.29 29.81
CA VAL A 11 8.45 -28.80 28.97
C VAL A 11 9.65 -29.72 29.07
N SER A 12 10.20 -30.13 27.92
CA SER A 12 11.40 -30.97 27.87
C SER A 12 12.46 -30.33 26.97
N PHE A 13 13.71 -30.46 27.38
CA PHE A 13 14.87 -29.98 26.61
C PHE A 13 15.48 -31.11 25.80
N THR A 14 15.85 -30.86 24.56
CA THR A 14 16.48 -31.83 23.68
C THR A 14 17.68 -31.24 22.97
N ARG A 15 18.66 -32.11 22.67
CA ARG A 15 19.79 -31.77 21.77
C ARG A 15 19.52 -32.14 20.32
N ALA A 16 18.40 -32.81 20.03
CA ALA A 16 18.01 -33.18 18.68
C ALA A 16 17.51 -31.92 17.96
N GLY A 17 18.28 -31.44 17.02
CA GLY A 17 17.99 -30.19 16.29
C GLY A 17 17.20 -30.38 14.99
N ARG A 18 16.69 -31.59 14.72
CA ARG A 18 15.88 -31.85 13.54
C ARG A 18 14.41 -31.64 13.84
N PHE A 19 13.80 -30.64 13.21
CA PHE A 19 12.38 -30.36 13.27
C PHE A 19 11.83 -30.27 11.84
N THR A 20 10.63 -30.78 11.63
CA THR A 20 9.90 -30.71 10.36
C THR A 20 8.53 -30.09 10.60
N PRO A 21 8.02 -29.25 9.68
CA PRO A 21 6.67 -28.73 9.81
C PRO A 21 5.64 -29.86 9.64
N ASP A 22 4.61 -29.84 10.46
CA ASP A 22 3.43 -30.66 10.28
C ASP A 22 2.45 -30.03 9.24
N THR A 23 1.30 -30.65 9.02
CA THR A 23 0.28 -30.19 8.06
C THR A 23 -0.30 -28.82 8.41
N ASN A 24 -0.17 -28.36 9.65
CA ASN A 24 -0.64 -27.07 10.14
C ASN A 24 0.49 -26.04 10.24
N GLY A 25 1.72 -26.41 9.86
CA GLY A 25 2.89 -25.53 9.89
C GLY A 25 3.65 -25.49 11.22
N TYR A 26 3.26 -26.27 12.23
CA TYR A 26 3.98 -26.35 13.50
C TYR A 26 5.24 -27.21 13.40
N LEU A 27 6.34 -26.73 13.98
CA LEU A 27 7.61 -27.46 13.98
C LEU A 27 7.58 -28.61 15.00
N ARG A 28 7.78 -29.83 14.51
CA ARG A 28 7.74 -31.07 15.30
C ARG A 28 8.98 -31.91 15.07
N ASN A 29 9.50 -32.54 16.14
CA ASN A 29 10.61 -33.49 16.06
C ASN A 29 10.13 -34.93 15.78
N ASP A 30 11.08 -35.85 15.52
CA ASP A 30 10.79 -37.25 15.22
C ASP A 30 10.13 -37.99 16.40
N ALA A 31 10.22 -37.47 17.64
CA ALA A 31 9.55 -38.00 18.82
C ALA A 31 8.11 -37.45 19.00
N GLY A 32 7.63 -36.63 18.07
CA GLY A 32 6.29 -36.06 18.08
C GLY A 32 6.13 -34.83 18.97
N LYS A 33 7.21 -34.24 19.50
CA LYS A 33 7.18 -33.04 20.34
C LYS A 33 7.29 -31.79 19.53
N TYR A 34 6.51 -30.78 19.90
CA TYR A 34 6.52 -29.46 19.24
C TYR A 34 7.63 -28.57 19.78
N LEU A 35 8.23 -27.79 18.90
CA LEU A 35 9.22 -26.78 19.26
C LEU A 35 8.51 -25.54 19.79
N SER A 36 8.91 -25.08 20.96
CA SER A 36 8.39 -23.87 21.58
C SER A 36 9.47 -22.81 21.71
N GLY A 37 9.07 -21.56 21.65
CA GLY A 37 9.93 -20.39 21.80
C GLY A 37 9.17 -19.23 22.43
N TRP A 38 9.89 -18.19 22.84
CA TRP A 38 9.26 -16.96 23.30
C TRP A 38 8.83 -16.12 22.10
N PRO A 39 7.56 -15.65 22.08
CA PRO A 39 7.12 -14.77 21.00
C PRO A 39 7.90 -13.46 21.03
N VAL A 40 8.26 -12.98 19.86
CA VAL A 40 8.88 -11.66 19.67
C VAL A 40 7.81 -10.70 19.21
N ALA A 41 7.72 -9.52 19.85
CA ALA A 41 6.76 -8.51 19.44
C ALA A 41 7.08 -7.96 18.03
N ALA A 42 6.11 -7.31 17.38
CA ALA A 42 6.26 -6.78 16.02
C ALA A 42 7.40 -5.75 15.88
N ASP A 43 7.77 -5.08 16.99
CA ASP A 43 8.90 -4.14 17.07
C ASP A 43 10.27 -4.82 17.29
N GLY A 44 10.31 -6.17 17.34
CA GLY A 44 11.52 -6.96 17.59
C GLY A 44 11.88 -7.11 19.07
N THR A 45 11.05 -6.61 19.99
CA THR A 45 11.31 -6.77 21.42
C THR A 45 11.01 -8.21 21.89
N VAL A 46 11.90 -8.75 22.71
CA VAL A 46 11.73 -10.06 23.36
C VAL A 46 11.11 -9.89 24.75
N PRO A 47 10.38 -10.89 25.27
CA PRO A 47 9.83 -10.82 26.61
C PRO A 47 10.90 -10.51 27.66
N GLN A 48 10.60 -9.66 28.62
CA GLN A 48 11.55 -9.21 29.65
C GLN A 48 11.96 -10.35 30.62
N ASN A 49 11.22 -11.44 30.70
CA ASN A 49 11.53 -12.58 31.51
C ASN A 49 11.72 -13.87 30.68
N PRO A 50 12.91 -14.11 30.10
CA PRO A 50 13.19 -15.31 29.30
C PRO A 50 13.25 -16.62 30.17
N SER A 51 13.05 -16.54 31.48
CA SER A 51 12.96 -17.68 32.36
C SER A 51 11.53 -18.15 32.61
N ASP A 52 10.54 -17.41 32.14
CA ASP A 52 9.12 -17.79 32.26
C ASP A 52 8.76 -18.82 31.18
N LEU A 53 8.69 -20.09 31.58
CA LEU A 53 8.31 -21.19 30.70
C LEU A 53 6.81 -21.18 30.34
N ASN A 54 5.98 -20.46 31.09
CA ASN A 54 4.55 -20.31 30.76
C ASN A 54 4.31 -19.34 29.64
N ALA A 55 5.29 -18.53 29.29
CA ALA A 55 5.24 -17.61 28.14
C ALA A 55 5.74 -18.24 26.82
N LEU A 56 6.02 -19.55 26.84
CA LEU A 56 6.42 -20.26 25.63
C LEU A 56 5.20 -20.53 24.73
N GLU A 57 5.36 -20.27 23.45
CA GLU A 57 4.39 -20.60 22.41
C GLU A 57 4.99 -21.58 21.41
N THR A 58 4.17 -22.47 20.84
CA THR A 58 4.61 -23.37 19.77
C THR A 58 4.95 -22.58 18.51
N ILE A 59 6.11 -22.90 17.93
CA ILE A 59 6.55 -22.22 16.70
C ILE A 59 5.78 -22.75 15.51
N ASN A 60 5.06 -21.85 14.84
CA ASN A 60 4.33 -22.12 13.60
C ASN A 60 4.98 -21.35 12.43
N LEU A 61 5.46 -22.07 11.42
CA LEU A 61 6.08 -21.47 10.24
C LEU A 61 5.09 -20.75 9.35
N SER A 62 3.80 -21.11 9.41
CA SER A 62 2.77 -20.42 8.62
C SER A 62 2.55 -18.97 9.11
N SER A 63 2.88 -18.68 10.38
CA SER A 63 2.81 -17.33 10.95
C SER A 63 4.10 -16.51 10.72
N ILE A 64 5.18 -17.17 10.28
CA ILE A 64 6.49 -16.53 9.99
C ILE A 64 6.55 -16.08 8.51
N GLY A 65 5.48 -16.24 7.77
CA GLY A 65 5.33 -15.58 6.47
C GLY A 65 5.56 -14.09 6.68
N GLY A 66 6.52 -13.50 5.93
CA GLY A 66 6.92 -12.12 6.14
C GLY A 66 5.70 -11.23 6.32
N ALA A 67 5.65 -10.47 7.40
CA ALA A 67 4.62 -9.47 7.60
C ALA A 67 4.74 -8.47 6.45
N ALA A 68 3.86 -8.59 5.48
CA ALA A 68 3.75 -7.59 4.45
C ALA A 68 3.14 -6.36 5.10
N GLU A 69 3.89 -5.29 5.18
CA GLU A 69 3.38 -4.02 5.66
C GLU A 69 2.97 -3.18 4.44
N ALA A 70 1.70 -2.79 4.41
CA ALA A 70 1.20 -1.93 3.37
C ALA A 70 1.88 -0.56 3.43
N THR A 71 2.15 0.02 2.27
CA THR A 71 2.65 1.39 2.20
C THR A 71 1.58 2.36 2.69
N THR A 72 1.85 3.08 3.77
CA THR A 72 0.90 4.01 4.39
C THR A 72 1.09 5.45 3.93
N ILE A 73 2.31 5.84 3.57
CA ILE A 73 2.63 7.21 3.15
C ILE A 73 3.48 7.17 1.89
N MET A 74 3.08 7.94 0.89
CA MET A 74 3.88 8.22 -0.30
C MET A 74 3.99 9.73 -0.48
N GLY A 75 5.19 10.21 -0.74
CA GLY A 75 5.46 11.61 -1.06
C GLY A 75 5.91 11.77 -2.51
N ILE A 76 5.41 12.79 -3.18
CA ILE A 76 5.90 13.19 -4.50
C ILE A 76 6.41 14.62 -4.44
N ASN A 77 7.62 14.79 -4.95
CA ASN A 77 8.17 16.12 -5.23
C ASN A 77 8.25 16.27 -6.75
N ALA A 78 7.54 17.25 -7.27
CA ALA A 78 7.50 17.55 -8.71
C ALA A 78 7.74 19.03 -8.95
N ASN A 79 8.48 19.34 -9.99
CA ASN A 79 8.63 20.70 -10.49
C ASN A 79 7.81 20.81 -11.79
N LEU A 80 6.73 21.56 -11.74
CA LEU A 80 5.88 21.84 -12.89
C LEU A 80 6.32 23.15 -13.53
N GLN A 81 6.66 23.08 -14.82
CA GLN A 81 7.22 24.22 -15.53
C GLN A 81 6.14 25.24 -15.86
N GLN A 82 6.23 26.45 -15.32
CA GLN A 82 5.25 27.52 -15.57
C GLN A 82 5.15 27.88 -17.04
N SER A 83 6.25 27.80 -17.80
CA SER A 83 6.31 28.11 -19.24
C SER A 83 5.90 26.96 -20.14
N GLN A 84 5.39 25.83 -19.56
CA GLN A 84 4.84 24.73 -20.35
C GLN A 84 3.75 25.25 -21.30
N ALA A 85 3.82 24.85 -22.55
CA ALA A 85 2.76 25.18 -23.50
C ALA A 85 1.47 24.44 -23.14
N ILE A 86 0.32 25.08 -23.38
CA ILE A 86 -0.98 24.44 -23.18
C ILE A 86 -1.19 23.47 -24.34
N SER A 87 -1.45 22.19 -24.01
CA SER A 87 -1.76 21.16 -25.00
C SER A 87 -3.09 21.47 -25.72
N ALA A 88 -3.20 21.08 -26.98
CA ALA A 88 -4.47 21.15 -27.71
C ALA A 88 -5.55 20.24 -27.06
N ASP A 89 -5.13 19.16 -26.40
CA ASP A 89 -6.03 18.21 -25.75
C ASP A 89 -6.73 18.82 -24.52
N GLU A 90 -6.16 19.90 -23.95
CA GLU A 90 -6.76 20.57 -22.78
C GLU A 90 -8.17 21.09 -23.06
N ALA A 91 -8.42 21.57 -24.30
CA ALA A 91 -9.73 22.10 -24.68
C ALA A 91 -10.86 21.06 -24.66
N THR A 92 -10.53 19.77 -24.77
CA THR A 92 -11.49 18.65 -24.76
C THR A 92 -11.34 17.76 -23.55
N TYR A 93 -10.42 18.08 -22.64
CA TYR A 93 -10.12 17.27 -21.47
C TYR A 93 -11.32 17.17 -20.52
N ASP A 94 -11.70 15.95 -20.21
CA ASP A 94 -12.70 15.62 -19.20
C ASP A 94 -12.23 14.39 -18.40
N ALA A 95 -11.89 14.59 -17.12
CA ALA A 95 -11.41 13.53 -16.24
C ALA A 95 -12.40 12.38 -16.09
N THR A 96 -13.70 12.63 -16.28
CA THR A 96 -14.75 11.63 -16.06
C THR A 96 -15.06 10.79 -17.31
N ALA A 97 -14.45 11.12 -18.44
CA ALA A 97 -14.70 10.44 -19.70
C ALA A 97 -13.44 9.71 -20.21
N SER A 98 -13.52 8.38 -20.36
CA SER A 98 -12.40 7.56 -20.86
C SER A 98 -11.86 7.99 -22.23
N ALA A 99 -12.67 8.66 -23.03
CA ALA A 99 -12.27 9.15 -24.35
C ALA A 99 -11.37 10.41 -24.31
N THR A 100 -11.33 11.11 -23.18
CA THR A 100 -10.71 12.44 -23.04
C THR A 100 -9.96 12.66 -21.73
N ASN A 101 -9.65 11.59 -21.00
CA ASN A 101 -8.87 11.66 -19.76
C ASN A 101 -7.41 11.20 -19.97
N MET A 102 -6.56 11.45 -18.98
CA MET A 102 -5.15 11.03 -18.97
C MET A 102 -4.97 9.58 -18.55
N SER A 103 -5.80 9.06 -17.66
CA SER A 103 -5.68 7.68 -17.13
C SER A 103 -5.95 6.61 -18.19
N SER A 104 -6.80 6.88 -19.16
CA SER A 104 -6.99 5.98 -20.33
C SER A 104 -5.82 6.00 -21.32
N GLY A 105 -4.94 7.01 -21.23
CA GLY A 105 -3.88 7.25 -22.20
C GLY A 105 -4.32 7.99 -23.48
N THR A 106 -5.58 8.42 -23.55
CA THR A 106 -6.10 9.18 -24.72
C THR A 106 -5.53 10.59 -24.75
N VAL A 107 -5.44 11.23 -23.58
CA VAL A 107 -4.79 12.53 -23.42
C VAL A 107 -3.38 12.32 -22.90
N THR A 108 -2.40 12.90 -23.59
CA THR A 108 -1.00 12.84 -23.16
C THR A 108 -0.74 13.89 -22.08
N PRO A 109 -0.37 13.48 -20.85
CA PRO A 109 -0.05 14.42 -19.79
C PRO A 109 1.25 15.19 -20.07
N ASP A 110 1.33 16.44 -19.63
CA ASP A 110 2.57 17.24 -19.66
C ASP A 110 3.59 16.78 -18.58
N PHE A 111 3.09 16.22 -17.51
CA PHE A 111 3.89 15.59 -16.44
C PHE A 111 3.26 14.27 -16.03
N GLN A 112 4.09 13.24 -15.90
CA GLN A 112 3.65 11.94 -15.39
C GLN A 112 4.73 11.32 -14.49
N ARG A 113 4.30 10.72 -13.39
CA ARG A 113 5.19 9.99 -12.48
C ARG A 113 4.50 8.74 -11.94
N SER A 114 5.15 7.61 -12.11
CA SER A 114 4.71 6.33 -11.55
C SER A 114 5.52 6.00 -10.30
N ILE A 115 4.85 5.52 -9.26
CA ILE A 115 5.42 5.19 -7.96
C ILE A 115 4.97 3.78 -7.59
N PRO A 116 5.89 2.83 -7.40
CA PRO A 116 5.54 1.53 -6.86
C PRO A 116 5.24 1.62 -5.36
N PHE A 117 4.29 0.83 -4.90
CA PHE A 117 3.97 0.67 -3.49
C PHE A 117 3.53 -0.76 -3.20
N TYR A 118 3.47 -1.13 -1.91
CA TYR A 118 3.07 -2.46 -1.48
C TYR A 118 1.65 -2.43 -0.91
N ASP A 119 0.83 -3.39 -1.33
CA ASP A 119 -0.49 -3.62 -0.73
C ASP A 119 -0.38 -4.40 0.59
N SER A 120 -1.51 -4.61 1.28
CA SER A 120 -1.57 -5.29 2.58
C SER A 120 -1.14 -6.76 2.56
N VAL A 121 -1.06 -7.37 1.39
CA VAL A 121 -0.61 -8.76 1.19
C VAL A 121 0.81 -8.84 0.62
N GLY A 122 1.50 -7.70 0.49
CA GLY A 122 2.87 -7.61 -0.02
C GLY A 122 2.98 -7.60 -1.54
N GLY A 123 1.87 -7.48 -2.25
CA GLY A 123 1.84 -7.30 -3.70
C GLY A 123 2.35 -5.91 -4.10
N VAL A 124 3.18 -5.87 -5.14
CA VAL A 124 3.64 -4.58 -5.70
C VAL A 124 2.56 -4.02 -6.60
N ARG A 125 2.13 -2.79 -6.33
CA ARG A 125 1.19 -2.01 -7.14
C ARG A 125 1.86 -0.74 -7.65
N THR A 126 1.33 -0.16 -8.70
CA THR A 126 1.86 1.07 -9.26
C THR A 126 0.80 2.15 -9.29
N LEU A 127 1.07 3.25 -8.60
CA LEU A 127 0.29 4.48 -8.67
C LEU A 127 0.93 5.43 -9.66
N THR A 128 0.13 6.01 -10.53
CA THR A 128 0.59 7.02 -11.49
C THR A 128 -0.13 8.33 -11.24
N ILE A 129 0.64 9.40 -11.19
CA ILE A 129 0.14 10.77 -11.13
C ILE A 129 0.41 11.40 -12.48
N SER A 130 -0.65 11.89 -13.12
CA SER A 130 -0.62 12.56 -14.42
C SER A 130 -1.13 13.97 -14.27
N MET A 131 -0.46 14.92 -14.88
CA MET A 131 -0.84 16.35 -14.85
C MET A 131 -0.81 16.95 -16.24
N LEU A 132 -1.84 17.74 -16.55
CA LEU A 132 -2.00 18.48 -17.80
C LEU A 132 -2.15 19.95 -17.45
N LYS A 133 -1.38 20.82 -18.11
CA LYS A 133 -1.46 22.26 -17.87
C LYS A 133 -2.80 22.80 -18.31
N SER A 134 -3.49 23.51 -17.41
CA SER A 134 -4.76 24.16 -17.70
C SER A 134 -4.56 25.49 -18.46
N SER A 135 -5.56 25.88 -19.23
CA SER A 135 -5.70 27.22 -19.80
C SER A 135 -5.90 28.29 -18.71
N THR A 136 -6.36 27.89 -17.52
CA THR A 136 -6.39 28.78 -16.36
C THR A 136 -4.97 29.02 -15.83
N PRO A 137 -4.55 30.28 -15.66
CA PRO A 137 -3.19 30.59 -15.20
C PRO A 137 -2.84 29.89 -13.87
N ASN A 138 -1.62 29.38 -13.79
CA ASN A 138 -1.06 28.70 -12.60
C ASN A 138 -1.87 27.50 -12.11
N GLN A 139 -2.65 26.85 -12.98
CA GLN A 139 -3.44 25.69 -12.65
C GLN A 139 -3.09 24.50 -13.56
N TRP A 140 -3.21 23.30 -13.00
CA TRP A 140 -2.99 22.03 -13.67
C TRP A 140 -4.14 21.08 -13.35
N HIS A 141 -4.66 20.41 -14.38
CA HIS A 141 -5.50 19.23 -14.18
C HIS A 141 -4.65 18.09 -13.66
N ALA A 142 -5.15 17.30 -12.74
CA ALA A 142 -4.42 16.19 -12.16
C ALA A 142 -5.32 14.95 -12.04
N GLU A 143 -4.75 13.82 -12.38
CA GLU A 143 -5.33 12.50 -12.18
C GLU A 143 -4.35 11.60 -11.44
N VAL A 144 -4.87 10.86 -10.47
CA VAL A 144 -4.13 9.82 -9.75
C VAL A 144 -4.82 8.50 -10.07
N HIS A 145 -4.10 7.58 -10.69
CA HIS A 145 -4.67 6.32 -11.17
C HIS A 145 -3.73 5.14 -10.99
N MET A 146 -4.30 3.94 -10.92
CA MET A 146 -3.56 2.68 -10.87
C MET A 146 -3.14 2.21 -12.26
N VAL A 147 -1.98 1.60 -12.36
CA VAL A 147 -1.51 0.94 -13.59
C VAL A 147 -1.06 -0.49 -13.22
N PRO A 148 -1.75 -1.52 -13.76
CA PRO A 148 -2.91 -1.47 -14.64
C PRO A 148 -4.19 -0.99 -13.93
N ALA A 149 -5.15 -0.44 -14.68
CA ALA A 149 -6.43 0.05 -14.16
C ALA A 149 -7.26 -1.05 -13.46
N THR A 150 -7.05 -2.31 -13.86
CA THR A 150 -7.70 -3.51 -13.27
C THR A 150 -7.30 -3.78 -11.83
N ASP A 151 -6.23 -3.15 -11.33
CA ASP A 151 -5.78 -3.29 -9.94
C ASP A 151 -6.68 -2.53 -8.95
N LEU A 152 -7.62 -1.75 -9.46
CA LEU A 152 -8.55 -0.96 -8.66
C LEU A 152 -9.99 -1.20 -9.12
N THR A 153 -10.90 -1.41 -8.17
CA THR A 153 -12.33 -1.23 -8.43
C THR A 153 -12.62 0.27 -8.31
N THR A 154 -12.81 0.92 -9.45
CA THR A 154 -13.04 2.37 -9.50
C THR A 154 -14.30 2.78 -8.76
N GLY A 155 -14.21 3.83 -7.95
CA GLY A 155 -15.34 4.41 -7.22
C GLY A 155 -16.35 5.12 -8.15
N ALA A 156 -17.52 5.45 -7.64
CA ALA A 156 -18.55 6.14 -8.40
C ALA A 156 -18.03 7.51 -8.92
N GLY A 157 -18.21 7.75 -10.21
CA GLY A 157 -17.77 8.99 -10.87
C GLY A 157 -16.29 9.02 -11.30
N LEU A 158 -15.56 7.94 -11.06
CA LEU A 158 -14.18 7.72 -11.53
C LEU A 158 -14.18 6.65 -12.63
N VAL A 159 -13.19 6.69 -13.52
CA VAL A 159 -13.04 5.75 -14.63
C VAL A 159 -11.56 5.35 -14.78
N ASP A 160 -11.27 4.31 -15.56
CA ASP A 160 -9.90 3.93 -15.98
C ASP A 160 -8.89 3.77 -14.83
N GLY A 161 -9.33 3.20 -13.70
CA GLY A 161 -8.46 3.00 -12.54
C GLY A 161 -8.12 4.28 -11.76
N GLN A 162 -8.86 5.35 -11.98
CA GLN A 162 -8.69 6.58 -11.22
C GLN A 162 -9.04 6.39 -9.75
N MET A 163 -8.20 6.94 -8.90
CA MET A 163 -8.42 7.08 -7.46
C MET A 163 -8.87 8.49 -7.11
N LEU A 164 -8.26 9.49 -7.75
CA LEU A 164 -8.58 10.89 -7.56
C LEU A 164 -8.44 11.65 -8.88
N THR A 165 -9.29 12.65 -9.04
CA THR A 165 -9.19 13.66 -10.10
C THR A 165 -9.41 15.03 -9.50
N GLY A 166 -8.83 16.04 -10.10
CA GLY A 166 -9.00 17.42 -9.65
C GLY A 166 -8.02 18.38 -10.30
N THR A 167 -7.84 19.51 -9.68
CA THR A 167 -6.90 20.54 -10.10
C THR A 167 -5.91 20.87 -9.01
N VAL A 168 -4.69 21.23 -9.39
CA VAL A 168 -3.66 21.79 -8.52
C VAL A 168 -3.39 23.20 -8.97
N ALA A 169 -3.57 24.15 -8.06
CA ALA A 169 -3.32 25.56 -8.31
C ALA A 169 -2.08 26.05 -7.54
N PHE A 170 -1.39 27.03 -8.11
CA PHE A 170 -0.20 27.63 -7.50
C PHE A 170 -0.37 29.14 -7.34
N ASP A 171 0.16 29.67 -6.24
CA ASP A 171 0.24 31.12 -6.02
C ASP A 171 1.34 31.77 -6.90
N ALA A 172 1.44 33.10 -6.84
CA ALA A 172 2.43 33.86 -7.60
C ALA A 172 3.90 33.53 -7.21
N GLN A 173 4.11 32.88 -6.06
CA GLN A 173 5.41 32.44 -5.56
C GLN A 173 5.70 30.97 -5.91
N GLY A 174 4.79 30.30 -6.64
CA GLY A 174 4.92 28.90 -7.04
C GLY A 174 4.64 27.90 -5.92
N ARG A 175 3.98 28.31 -4.83
CA ARG A 175 3.53 27.42 -3.76
C ARG A 175 2.11 26.93 -4.05
N ILE A 176 1.75 25.76 -3.56
CA ILE A 176 0.39 25.24 -3.72
C ILE A 176 -0.62 26.20 -3.06
N ASP A 177 -1.58 26.65 -3.86
CA ASP A 177 -2.73 27.41 -3.38
C ASP A 177 -3.84 26.43 -2.99
N SER A 178 -3.93 26.14 -1.71
CA SER A 178 -4.90 25.18 -1.18
C SER A 178 -6.35 25.64 -1.30
N ALA A 179 -6.60 26.93 -1.46
CA ALA A 179 -7.96 27.47 -1.63
C ALA A 179 -8.52 27.19 -3.05
N ASN A 180 -7.64 27.12 -4.05
CA ASN A 180 -7.99 26.87 -5.45
C ASN A 180 -7.57 25.47 -5.95
N THR A 181 -6.98 24.65 -5.10
CA THR A 181 -6.63 23.25 -5.37
C THR A 181 -7.80 22.36 -4.98
N THR A 182 -8.32 21.56 -5.89
CA THR A 182 -9.38 20.59 -5.63
C THR A 182 -8.86 19.18 -5.43
N LEU A 183 -7.65 18.86 -5.92
CA LEU A 183 -7.00 17.60 -5.66
C LEU A 183 -6.58 17.55 -4.18
N PRO A 184 -6.95 16.52 -3.40
CA PRO A 184 -6.44 16.37 -2.04
C PRO A 184 -4.91 16.35 -2.02
N THR A 185 -4.30 17.14 -1.15
CA THR A 185 -2.82 17.20 -1.00
C THR A 185 -2.25 16.00 -0.25
N GLN A 186 -3.11 15.22 0.37
CA GLN A 186 -2.80 13.93 0.98
C GLN A 186 -3.75 12.86 0.44
N LEU A 187 -3.17 11.75 0.01
CA LEU A 187 -3.87 10.52 -0.34
C LEU A 187 -3.84 9.63 0.90
N ASP A 188 -5.00 9.39 1.50
CA ASP A 188 -5.13 8.40 2.55
C ASP A 188 -5.50 7.05 1.92
N PHE A 189 -4.50 6.17 1.77
CA PHE A 189 -4.69 4.81 1.27
C PHE A 189 -5.48 3.91 2.23
N LEU A 190 -5.61 4.33 3.48
CA LEU A 190 -6.33 3.62 4.53
C LEU A 190 -7.79 4.08 4.67
N SER A 191 -8.22 5.08 3.90
CA SER A 191 -9.63 5.44 3.90
C SER A 191 -10.47 4.24 3.44
N SER A 192 -11.54 3.95 4.15
CA SER A 192 -12.37 2.74 3.96
C SER A 192 -12.84 2.52 2.52
N THR A 193 -12.95 3.58 1.74
CA THR A 193 -13.35 3.53 0.32
C THR A 193 -12.21 3.03 -0.58
N ASN A 194 -10.96 3.33 -0.24
CA ASN A 194 -9.79 2.93 -1.03
C ASN A 194 -9.17 1.61 -0.53
N ALA A 195 -9.26 1.32 0.76
CA ALA A 195 -8.76 0.08 1.35
C ALA A 195 -9.48 -1.17 0.80
N ALA A 196 -10.81 -1.12 0.69
CA ALA A 196 -11.58 -2.22 0.10
C ALA A 196 -11.27 -2.43 -1.39
N ALA A 197 -10.95 -1.37 -2.12
CA ALA A 197 -10.59 -1.43 -3.53
C ALA A 197 -9.20 -2.05 -3.76
N LEU A 198 -8.29 -1.93 -2.79
CA LEU A 198 -6.93 -2.48 -2.84
C LEU A 198 -6.81 -3.87 -2.18
N GLY A 199 -7.94 -4.50 -1.83
CA GLY A 199 -7.96 -5.82 -1.19
C GLY A 199 -7.51 -5.83 0.27
N ALA A 200 -7.42 -4.67 0.91
CA ALA A 200 -7.22 -4.56 2.35
C ALA A 200 -8.57 -4.77 3.06
N THR A 201 -8.76 -5.93 3.67
CA THR A 201 -9.92 -6.25 4.54
C THR A 201 -9.49 -6.19 5.99
#